data_2ae149e1ebfb76ccbfdf9dc3955cdfd9
#
_entry.id   2ae149e1ebfb76ccbfdf9dc3955cdfd9
#
_cell.length_a   1.000
_cell.length_b   1.000
_cell.length_c   1.000
_cell.angle_alpha   90.00
_cell.angle_beta   90.00
_cell.angle_gamma   90.00
#
_symmetry.space_group_name_H-M   'P 1'
#
loop_
_entity.id
_entity.type
_entity.pdbx_description
1 polymer ?
#
loop_
_entity_poly.entity_id
_entity_poly.type
_entity_poly.pdbx_seq_one_letter_code
_entity_poly.pdbx_strand_id
1 'polypeptide(L)'
;MFIETIHLQAQKEYTTARLDLKGKVKSVTEVGFLNYPPELANTKMIVVVPITYRFDLKGNLVEKNIRGDIVYCYEYDAHNHLKGGKRISYPDKGINYPDEAEKTAISFLYDKAGTYLVEKVGESESTTYRYFGTHTQISCTVKGRTTIENDIYYKDNGQVDYTLQGDIKSVYHYDNKGQITDIEVYNLKGTKLLHYHYKYVYDDKGNWIEREEIFEKPVPKDRFPEIVRREITYYD
;
A
#
# COMPACT_ATOMS: atom_id res chain seq x y z
N MET A 1 22.89 15.23 6.27
CA MET A 1 21.67 15.73 5.61
C MET A 1 21.06 14.73 4.60
N PHE A 2 21.81 14.14 3.67
CA PHE A 2 21.26 13.15 2.71
C PHE A 2 20.82 11.82 3.37
N ILE A 3 21.50 11.32 4.36
CA ILE A 3 21.19 10.04 5.04
C ILE A 3 19.88 10.10 5.82
N GLU A 4 19.58 11.23 6.49
CA GLU A 4 18.32 11.43 7.21
C GLU A 4 17.11 11.46 6.26
N THR A 5 17.27 12.02 5.06
CA THR A 5 16.18 12.12 4.07
C THR A 5 15.76 10.75 3.53
N ILE A 6 16.71 9.82 3.35
CA ILE A 6 16.44 8.48 2.82
C ILE A 6 15.85 7.57 3.90
N HIS A 7 16.32 7.65 5.14
CA HIS A 7 15.68 6.98 6.28
C HIS A 7 14.24 7.43 6.45
N LEU A 8 13.95 8.73 6.29
CA LEU A 8 12.61 9.29 6.28
C LEU A 8 11.74 8.73 5.15
N GLN A 9 12.30 8.47 3.96
CA GLN A 9 11.53 7.95 2.82
C GLN A 9 11.18 6.47 3.00
N ALA A 10 12.10 5.64 3.51
CA ALA A 10 11.82 4.26 3.86
C ALA A 10 10.79 4.13 5.01
N GLN A 11 10.89 4.99 6.02
CA GLN A 11 9.93 5.05 7.11
C GLN A 11 8.54 5.52 6.68
N LYS A 12 8.43 6.34 5.62
CA LYS A 12 7.15 6.82 5.09
C LYS A 12 6.21 5.68 4.74
N GLU A 13 6.74 4.54 4.29
CA GLU A 13 5.95 3.33 3.99
C GLU A 13 5.24 2.74 5.23
N TYR A 14 5.74 3.06 6.43
CA TYR A 14 5.25 2.55 7.71
C TYR A 14 4.66 3.66 8.60
N THR A 15 4.08 4.69 8.00
CA THR A 15 3.48 5.82 8.74
C THR A 15 2.12 6.21 8.16
N THR A 16 1.40 7.09 8.88
CA THR A 16 0.15 7.70 8.40
C THR A 16 0.34 8.46 7.07
N ALA A 17 1.56 8.93 6.78
CA ALA A 17 1.88 9.63 5.53
C ALA A 17 1.72 8.76 4.28
N ARG A 18 1.91 7.43 4.38
CA ARG A 18 1.65 6.49 3.28
C ARG A 18 0.20 6.52 2.81
N LEU A 19 -0.73 6.62 3.75
CA LEU A 19 -2.16 6.63 3.47
C LEU A 19 -2.74 8.05 3.32
N ASP A 20 -1.87 9.06 3.29
CA ASP A 20 -2.23 10.48 3.25
C ASP A 20 -3.26 10.86 4.33
N LEU A 21 -3.02 10.42 5.57
CA LEU A 21 -3.92 10.62 6.69
C LEU A 21 -3.61 11.90 7.44
N LYS A 22 -4.66 12.64 7.80
CA LYS A 22 -4.62 13.89 8.55
C LYS A 22 -5.12 13.69 9.97
N GLY A 23 -4.54 14.43 10.90
CA GLY A 23 -4.87 14.35 12.32
C GLY A 23 -4.19 13.16 13.01
N LYS A 24 -4.55 12.98 14.28
CA LYS A 24 -4.02 11.89 15.11
C LYS A 24 -4.81 10.60 14.87
N VAL A 25 -4.56 9.94 13.75
CA VAL A 25 -5.27 8.71 13.39
C VAL A 25 -4.81 7.54 14.24
N LYS A 26 -5.75 6.80 14.82
CA LYS A 26 -5.55 5.59 15.60
C LYS A 26 -5.63 4.34 14.74
N SER A 27 -6.64 4.26 13.88
CA SER A 27 -6.76 3.15 12.94
C SER A 27 -7.49 3.55 11.65
N VAL A 28 -7.22 2.81 10.59
CA VAL A 28 -7.97 2.84 9.32
C VAL A 28 -8.28 1.42 8.91
N THR A 29 -9.54 1.15 8.61
CA THR A 29 -9.95 -0.09 7.95
C THR A 29 -10.39 0.24 6.53
N GLU A 30 -9.72 -0.35 5.54
CA GLU A 30 -10.07 -0.23 4.12
C GLU A 30 -10.82 -1.48 3.67
N VAL A 31 -11.93 -1.28 2.97
CA VAL A 31 -12.71 -2.35 2.33
C VAL A 31 -12.98 -1.96 0.90
N GLY A 32 -12.53 -2.77 -0.06
CA GLY A 32 -12.81 -2.60 -1.47
C GLY A 32 -14.06 -3.36 -1.88
N PHE A 33 -14.77 -2.82 -2.88
CA PHE A 33 -15.93 -3.44 -3.51
C PHE A 33 -15.77 -3.31 -5.02
N LEU A 34 -15.94 -4.42 -5.75
CA LEU A 34 -16.00 -4.35 -7.21
C LEU A 34 -17.40 -3.94 -7.65
N ASN A 35 -17.48 -2.87 -8.43
CA ASN A 35 -18.74 -2.35 -8.95
C ASN A 35 -19.06 -3.03 -10.30
N TYR A 36 -19.89 -4.08 -10.25
CA TYR A 36 -20.31 -4.81 -11.44
C TYR A 36 -21.36 -4.02 -12.21
N PRO A 37 -21.35 -4.08 -13.57
CA PRO A 37 -22.42 -3.52 -14.36
C PRO A 37 -23.77 -4.19 -14.02
N PRO A 38 -24.91 -3.47 -14.18
CA PRO A 38 -26.23 -3.94 -13.78
C PRO A 38 -26.62 -5.30 -14.36
N GLU A 39 -26.11 -5.66 -15.52
CA GLU A 39 -26.35 -6.94 -16.18
C GLU A 39 -25.75 -8.12 -15.41
N LEU A 40 -24.74 -7.88 -14.60
CA LEU A 40 -24.07 -8.85 -13.74
C LEU A 40 -24.46 -8.68 -12.24
N ALA A 41 -25.39 -7.78 -11.94
CA ALA A 41 -25.79 -7.40 -10.58
C ALA A 41 -26.43 -8.55 -9.75
N ASN A 42 -26.78 -9.66 -10.39
CA ASN A 42 -27.17 -10.89 -9.68
C ASN A 42 -25.98 -11.65 -9.08
N THR A 43 -24.75 -11.25 -9.40
CA THR A 43 -23.53 -11.73 -8.76
C THR A 43 -23.31 -10.88 -7.50
N LYS A 44 -23.19 -11.56 -6.34
CA LYS A 44 -22.88 -10.90 -5.06
C LYS A 44 -21.65 -9.99 -5.25
N MET A 45 -21.77 -8.74 -4.81
CA MET A 45 -20.66 -7.80 -4.69
C MET A 45 -19.45 -8.50 -4.07
N ILE A 46 -18.36 -8.67 -4.86
CA ILE A 46 -17.15 -9.30 -4.32
C ILE A 46 -16.49 -8.26 -3.42
N VAL A 47 -16.47 -8.54 -2.13
CA VAL A 47 -15.74 -7.74 -1.15
C VAL A 47 -14.26 -8.04 -1.34
N VAL A 48 -13.48 -7.04 -1.73
CA VAL A 48 -12.02 -7.11 -1.69
C VAL A 48 -11.61 -7.14 -0.22
N VAL A 49 -10.63 -7.94 0.08
CA VAL A 49 -10.13 -8.22 1.44
C VAL A 49 -10.01 -6.96 2.30
N PRO A 50 -10.66 -6.89 3.47
CA PRO A 50 -10.47 -5.79 4.39
C PRO A 50 -9.04 -5.76 4.91
N ILE A 51 -8.45 -4.56 4.94
CA ILE A 51 -7.12 -4.32 5.52
C ILE A 51 -7.28 -3.27 6.61
N THR A 52 -6.86 -3.60 7.84
CA THR A 52 -6.83 -2.66 8.95
C THR A 52 -5.40 -2.27 9.26
N TYR A 53 -5.16 -0.97 9.36
CA TYR A 53 -3.91 -0.37 9.79
C TYR A 53 -4.13 0.28 11.15
N ARG A 54 -3.19 0.07 12.09
CA ARG A 54 -3.17 0.75 13.40
C ARG A 54 -1.89 1.53 13.57
N PHE A 55 -2.00 2.71 14.15
CA PHE A 55 -0.89 3.63 14.34
C PHE A 55 -0.72 3.95 15.82
N ASP A 56 0.51 4.28 16.22
CA ASP A 56 0.78 4.88 17.52
C ASP A 56 0.49 6.40 17.51
N LEU A 57 0.64 7.06 18.67
CA LEU A 57 0.45 8.51 18.79
C LEU A 57 1.43 9.37 17.98
N LYS A 58 2.54 8.78 17.52
CA LYS A 58 3.52 9.44 16.65
C LYS A 58 3.18 9.27 15.15
N GLY A 59 2.15 8.47 14.85
CA GLY A 59 1.75 8.15 13.48
C GLY A 59 2.51 6.98 12.85
N ASN A 60 3.27 6.20 13.62
CA ASN A 60 3.93 5.00 13.12
C ASN A 60 2.94 3.86 12.99
N LEU A 61 3.05 3.09 11.92
CA LEU A 61 2.28 1.88 11.71
C LEU A 61 2.75 0.78 12.67
N VAL A 62 1.95 0.43 13.66
CA VAL A 62 2.27 -0.63 14.62
C VAL A 62 1.63 -1.97 14.29
N GLU A 63 0.56 -1.96 13.51
CA GLU A 63 -0.12 -3.18 13.07
C GLU A 63 -0.74 -3.00 11.68
N LYS A 64 -0.59 -4.03 10.83
CA LYS A 64 -1.34 -4.19 9.57
C LYS A 64 -2.01 -5.56 9.62
N ASN A 65 -3.33 -5.58 9.58
CA ASN A 65 -4.14 -6.79 9.62
C ASN A 65 -4.82 -6.98 8.26
N ILE A 66 -4.59 -8.11 7.63
CA ILE A 66 -5.18 -8.48 6.35
C ILE A 66 -6.20 -9.57 6.62
N ARG A 67 -7.48 -9.28 6.44
CA ARG A 67 -8.63 -10.20 6.57
C ARG A 67 -8.82 -10.84 7.96
N GLY A 68 -7.98 -10.54 8.94
CA GLY A 68 -7.89 -11.26 10.20
C GLY A 68 -6.99 -12.50 10.16
N ASP A 69 -6.55 -12.91 8.97
CA ASP A 69 -5.76 -14.14 8.80
C ASP A 69 -4.26 -13.89 8.88
N ILE A 70 -3.80 -12.69 8.49
CA ILE A 70 -2.39 -12.31 8.53
C ILE A 70 -2.26 -10.97 9.25
N VAL A 71 -1.50 -10.96 10.33
CA VAL A 71 -1.23 -9.76 11.12
C VAL A 71 0.26 -9.49 11.14
N TYR A 72 0.66 -8.31 10.67
CA TYR A 72 1.99 -7.77 10.79
C TYR A 72 2.03 -6.82 11.99
N CYS A 73 2.96 -7.04 12.92
CA CYS A 73 3.23 -6.14 14.04
C CYS A 73 4.62 -5.56 13.84
N TYR A 74 4.75 -4.24 14.00
CA TYR A 74 6.00 -3.52 13.79
C TYR A 74 6.51 -2.91 15.09
N GLU A 75 7.82 -2.90 15.28
CA GLU A 75 8.50 -2.42 16.47
C GLU A 75 9.49 -1.31 16.09
N TYR A 76 9.55 -0.27 16.93
CA TYR A 76 10.41 0.89 16.74
C TYR A 76 11.40 1.04 17.89
N ASP A 77 12.57 1.60 17.62
CA ASP A 77 13.56 1.94 18.65
C ASP A 77 13.22 3.25 19.35
N ALA A 78 14.06 3.64 20.34
CA ALA A 78 13.88 4.87 21.09
C ALA A 78 13.98 6.15 20.21
N HIS A 79 14.65 6.05 19.07
CA HIS A 79 14.80 7.13 18.09
C HIS A 79 13.71 7.10 17.01
N ASN A 80 12.71 6.24 17.19
CA ASN A 80 11.60 6.09 16.26
C ASN A 80 11.98 5.46 14.91
N HIS A 81 13.07 4.69 14.86
CA HIS A 81 13.44 3.90 13.68
C HIS A 81 12.79 2.52 13.75
N LEU A 82 12.32 2.03 12.62
CA LEU A 82 11.76 0.70 12.48
C LEU A 82 12.84 -0.36 12.78
N LYS A 83 12.63 -1.16 13.82
CA LYS A 83 13.63 -2.09 14.37
C LYS A 83 13.38 -3.53 13.93
N GLY A 84 12.12 -3.93 13.89
CA GLY A 84 11.74 -5.30 13.63
C GLY A 84 10.24 -5.51 13.77
N GLY A 85 9.84 -6.75 13.97
CA GLY A 85 8.45 -7.09 14.19
C GLY A 85 8.17 -8.58 14.04
N LYS A 86 6.90 -8.90 13.82
CA LYS A 86 6.44 -10.27 13.58
C LYS A 86 5.26 -10.29 12.63
N ARG A 87 5.20 -11.30 11.78
CA ARG A 87 4.01 -11.73 11.07
C ARG A 87 3.36 -12.87 11.86
N ILE A 88 2.07 -12.79 12.08
CA ILE A 88 1.24 -13.82 12.67
C ILE A 88 0.30 -14.28 11.57
N SER A 89 0.39 -15.55 11.20
CA SER A 89 -0.49 -16.17 10.21
C SER A 89 -1.42 -17.13 10.92
N TYR A 90 -2.72 -16.94 10.72
CA TYR A 90 -3.74 -17.85 11.19
C TYR A 90 -4.09 -18.78 10.04
N PRO A 91 -3.93 -20.09 10.19
CA PRO A 91 -4.30 -21.03 9.15
C PRO A 91 -5.80 -20.90 8.82
N ASP A 92 -6.12 -21.13 7.54
CA ASP A 92 -7.48 -21.00 7.01
C ASP A 92 -8.50 -21.69 7.91
N LYS A 93 -9.61 -21.01 8.21
CA LYS A 93 -10.68 -21.48 9.11
C LYS A 93 -11.49 -22.67 8.55
N GLY A 94 -10.83 -23.63 7.91
CA GLY A 94 -11.38 -24.91 7.46
C GLY A 94 -11.25 -25.96 8.57
N ILE A 95 -12.36 -26.38 9.08
CA ILE A 95 -12.79 -27.59 9.87
C ILE A 95 -11.82 -28.24 10.90
N ASN A 96 -10.50 -28.01 10.86
CA ASN A 96 -9.55 -28.48 11.88
C ASN A 96 -8.52 -27.39 12.16
N TYR A 97 -8.75 -26.59 13.19
CA TYR A 97 -7.77 -25.62 13.68
C TYR A 97 -6.59 -26.34 14.33
N PRO A 98 -5.35 -26.09 13.91
CA PRO A 98 -4.26 -26.10 14.86
C PRO A 98 -4.42 -24.88 15.78
N ASP A 99 -4.44 -25.10 17.08
CA ASP A 99 -4.63 -24.05 18.11
C ASP A 99 -3.52 -23.00 18.15
N GLU A 100 -2.54 -23.02 17.24
CA GLU A 100 -1.38 -22.15 17.26
C GLU A 100 -1.22 -21.39 15.93
N ALA A 101 -1.34 -20.06 16.01
CA ALA A 101 -0.96 -19.17 14.93
C ALA A 101 0.55 -19.26 14.66
N GLU A 102 0.93 -19.41 13.41
CA GLU A 102 2.33 -19.37 13.00
C GLU A 102 2.89 -17.94 13.20
N LYS A 103 4.00 -17.83 13.95
CA LYS A 103 4.68 -16.56 14.19
C LYS A 103 6.01 -16.55 13.45
N THR A 104 6.16 -15.60 12.54
CA THR A 104 7.39 -15.40 11.76
C THR A 104 8.00 -14.05 12.12
N ALA A 105 9.30 -14.03 12.44
CA ALA A 105 9.99 -12.77 12.73
C ALA A 105 10.10 -11.89 11.49
N ILE A 106 9.99 -10.58 11.69
CA ILE A 106 10.30 -9.56 10.68
C ILE A 106 11.57 -8.85 11.13
N SER A 107 12.51 -8.69 10.23
CA SER A 107 13.72 -7.91 10.45
C SER A 107 13.93 -6.91 9.32
N PHE A 108 14.57 -5.81 9.65
CA PHE A 108 14.88 -4.73 8.72
C PHE A 108 16.40 -4.54 8.64
N LEU A 109 16.90 -4.47 7.41
CA LEU A 109 18.31 -4.23 7.13
C LEU A 109 18.43 -2.95 6.32
N TYR A 110 19.22 -2.03 6.82
CA TYR A 110 19.55 -0.79 6.14
C TYR A 110 21.03 -0.83 5.76
N ASP A 111 21.38 -0.32 4.58
CA ASP A 111 22.78 -0.04 4.30
C ASP A 111 23.26 1.24 5.02
N LYS A 112 24.58 1.38 5.17
CA LYS A 112 25.17 2.56 5.84
C LYS A 112 24.92 3.88 5.11
N ALA A 113 24.68 3.81 3.80
CA ALA A 113 24.37 4.98 2.99
C ALA A 113 22.87 5.33 2.97
N GLY A 114 22.00 4.42 3.50
CA GLY A 114 20.55 4.56 3.46
C GLY A 114 19.97 4.42 2.06
N THR A 115 20.73 3.81 1.13
CA THR A 115 20.30 3.66 -0.27
C THR A 115 19.40 2.47 -0.49
N TYR A 116 19.30 1.57 0.47
CA TYR A 116 18.31 0.50 0.42
C TYR A 116 17.80 0.08 1.81
N LEU A 117 16.59 -0.45 1.82
CA LEU A 117 15.95 -1.12 2.93
C LEU A 117 15.58 -2.54 2.48
N VAL A 118 15.87 -3.53 3.28
CA VAL A 118 15.36 -4.89 3.11
C VAL A 118 14.47 -5.25 4.29
N GLU A 119 13.19 -5.50 4.03
CA GLU A 119 12.29 -6.16 4.95
C GLU A 119 12.39 -7.67 4.72
N LYS A 120 12.73 -8.44 5.75
CA LYS A 120 12.75 -9.90 5.72
C LYS A 120 11.65 -10.46 6.60
N VAL A 121 10.89 -11.40 6.07
CA VAL A 121 9.88 -12.16 6.81
C VAL A 121 10.33 -13.62 6.88
N GLY A 122 10.88 -14.00 8.02
CA GLY A 122 11.56 -15.29 8.17
C GLY A 122 12.79 -15.41 7.26
N GLU A 123 13.05 -16.62 6.80
CA GLU A 123 14.22 -16.92 5.94
C GLU A 123 13.88 -16.96 4.44
N SER A 124 12.60 -17.07 4.10
CA SER A 124 12.16 -17.37 2.72
C SER A 124 11.60 -16.18 1.95
N GLU A 125 11.27 -15.08 2.63
CA GLU A 125 10.62 -13.93 2.01
C GLU A 125 11.38 -12.65 2.32
N SER A 126 11.60 -11.81 1.32
CA SER A 126 12.13 -10.46 1.53
C SER A 126 11.62 -9.49 0.49
N THR A 127 11.39 -8.24 0.91
CA THR A 127 11.13 -7.11 0.02
C THR A 127 12.29 -6.15 0.12
N THR A 128 12.88 -5.82 -1.01
CA THR A 128 14.00 -4.87 -1.09
C THR A 128 13.53 -3.59 -1.75
N TYR A 129 13.75 -2.48 -1.09
CA TYR A 129 13.54 -1.12 -1.60
C TYR A 129 14.89 -0.49 -1.87
N ARG A 130 15.18 -0.15 -3.12
CA ARG A 130 16.40 0.57 -3.54
C ARG A 130 16.05 1.99 -3.94
N TYR A 131 16.69 2.96 -3.30
CA TYR A 131 16.45 4.39 -3.50
C TYR A 131 17.55 5.00 -4.38
N PHE A 132 17.15 5.58 -5.51
CA PHE A 132 18.07 6.18 -6.50
C PHE A 132 17.89 7.70 -6.61
N GLY A 133 17.47 8.37 -5.55
CA GLY A 133 17.18 9.79 -5.53
C GLY A 133 15.82 10.13 -6.14
N THR A 134 15.67 9.98 -7.46
CA THR A 134 14.42 10.31 -8.18
C THR A 134 13.47 9.14 -8.34
N HIS A 135 13.90 7.91 -8.03
CA HIS A 135 13.03 6.74 -8.11
C HIS A 135 13.38 5.69 -7.04
N THR A 136 12.45 4.80 -6.78
CA THR A 136 12.59 3.64 -5.90
C THR A 136 12.28 2.38 -6.69
N GLN A 137 13.20 1.41 -6.66
CA GLN A 137 12.95 0.08 -7.19
C GLN A 137 12.52 -0.84 -6.06
N ILE A 138 11.43 -1.58 -6.27
CA ILE A 138 10.92 -2.58 -5.34
C ILE A 138 11.12 -3.97 -5.97
N SER A 139 11.72 -4.88 -5.22
CA SER A 139 11.83 -6.28 -5.62
C SER A 139 11.43 -7.20 -4.48
N CYS A 140 10.69 -8.25 -4.80
CA CYS A 140 10.34 -9.32 -3.86
C CYS A 140 11.13 -10.58 -4.14
N THR A 141 11.58 -11.24 -3.07
CA THR A 141 12.22 -12.56 -3.14
C THR A 141 11.39 -13.53 -2.30
N VAL A 142 10.93 -14.60 -2.92
CA VAL A 142 10.22 -15.67 -2.24
C VAL A 142 10.90 -16.99 -2.58
N LYS A 143 11.33 -17.73 -1.55
CA LYS A 143 12.04 -19.03 -1.71
C LYS A 143 13.21 -18.97 -2.70
N GLY A 144 14.00 -17.88 -2.64
CA GLY A 144 15.19 -17.68 -3.48
C GLY A 144 14.92 -17.22 -4.92
N ARG A 145 13.66 -17.02 -5.32
CA ARG A 145 13.30 -16.43 -6.62
C ARG A 145 12.98 -14.95 -6.43
N THR A 146 13.73 -14.11 -7.13
CA THR A 146 13.54 -12.65 -7.10
C THR A 146 12.77 -12.19 -8.33
N THR A 147 11.75 -11.37 -8.11
CA THR A 147 11.02 -10.64 -9.14
C THR A 147 11.12 -9.15 -8.87
N ILE A 148 11.34 -8.34 -9.91
CA ILE A 148 11.19 -6.90 -9.82
C ILE A 148 9.70 -6.64 -9.90
N GLU A 149 9.15 -6.01 -8.88
CA GLU A 149 7.71 -5.76 -8.81
C GLU A 149 7.36 -4.41 -9.39
N ASN A 150 8.17 -3.39 -9.10
CA ASN A 150 7.84 -2.02 -9.47
C ASN A 150 9.04 -1.08 -9.42
N ASP A 151 9.11 -0.14 -10.39
CA ASP A 151 9.93 1.06 -10.32
C ASP A 151 9.01 2.27 -10.14
N ILE A 152 9.18 3.03 -9.06
CA ILE A 152 8.36 4.19 -8.72
C ILE A 152 9.19 5.46 -8.91
N TYR A 153 8.75 6.33 -9.80
CA TYR A 153 9.36 7.62 -10.10
C TYR A 153 8.60 8.75 -9.43
N TYR A 154 9.32 9.71 -8.88
CA TYR A 154 8.75 10.81 -8.10
C TYR A 154 8.97 12.16 -8.75
N LYS A 155 7.99 13.05 -8.59
CA LYS A 155 8.11 14.49 -8.85
C LYS A 155 9.00 15.14 -7.78
N ASP A 156 9.49 16.34 -8.03
CA ASP A 156 10.31 17.11 -7.08
C ASP A 156 9.62 17.36 -5.73
N ASN A 157 8.29 17.39 -5.71
CA ASN A 157 7.48 17.53 -4.50
C ASN A 157 7.25 16.21 -3.73
N GLY A 158 7.84 15.09 -4.20
CA GLY A 158 7.75 13.77 -3.59
C GLY A 158 6.49 12.96 -3.92
N GLN A 159 5.58 13.49 -4.75
CA GLN A 159 4.46 12.72 -5.29
C GLN A 159 4.95 11.74 -6.35
N VAL A 160 4.28 10.60 -6.50
CA VAL A 160 4.57 9.65 -7.59
C VAL A 160 4.25 10.32 -8.92
N ASP A 161 5.21 10.34 -9.84
CA ASP A 161 5.01 10.81 -11.21
C ASP A 161 4.45 9.68 -12.06
N TYR A 162 5.17 8.57 -12.09
CA TYR A 162 4.71 7.35 -12.76
C TYR A 162 5.34 6.10 -12.12
N THR A 163 4.76 4.95 -12.42
CA THR A 163 5.33 3.64 -12.09
C THR A 163 5.57 2.81 -13.34
N LEU A 164 6.57 1.93 -13.27
CA LEU A 164 6.83 0.91 -14.28
C LEU A 164 6.73 -0.47 -13.63
N GLN A 165 5.86 -1.32 -14.19
CA GLN A 165 5.72 -2.71 -13.78
C GLN A 165 5.71 -3.60 -15.02
N GLY A 166 6.83 -4.29 -15.27
CA GLY A 166 7.03 -4.99 -16.53
C GLY A 166 6.90 -4.04 -17.72
N ASP A 167 5.98 -4.32 -18.64
CA ASP A 167 5.73 -3.52 -19.85
C ASP A 167 4.66 -2.44 -19.68
N ILE A 168 4.23 -2.16 -18.46
CA ILE A 168 3.16 -1.22 -18.13
C ILE A 168 3.73 0.00 -17.43
N LYS A 169 3.35 1.18 -17.96
CA LYS A 169 3.60 2.49 -17.34
C LYS A 169 2.27 3.07 -16.85
N SER A 170 2.21 3.42 -15.55
CA SER A 170 1.06 4.15 -14.99
C SER A 170 1.48 5.56 -14.60
N VAL A 171 0.84 6.59 -15.13
CA VAL A 171 1.09 8.01 -14.90
C VAL A 171 0.02 8.57 -13.97
N TYR A 172 0.44 9.32 -12.95
CA TYR A 172 -0.44 9.81 -11.88
C TYR A 172 -0.65 11.31 -11.95
N HIS A 173 -1.90 11.73 -11.89
CA HIS A 173 -2.30 13.15 -11.82
C HIS A 173 -2.93 13.44 -10.46
N TYR A 174 -2.77 14.69 -10.00
CA TYR A 174 -3.16 15.08 -8.64
C TYR A 174 -3.91 16.40 -8.64
N ASP A 175 -4.82 16.55 -7.71
CA ASP A 175 -5.43 17.84 -7.39
C ASP A 175 -4.47 18.74 -6.57
N ASN A 176 -4.93 19.95 -6.27
CA ASN A 176 -4.20 20.91 -5.45
C ASN A 176 -4.06 20.52 -3.97
N LYS A 177 -4.77 19.47 -3.52
CA LYS A 177 -4.68 18.90 -2.17
C LYS A 177 -3.75 17.71 -2.11
N GLY A 178 -3.20 17.28 -3.26
CA GLY A 178 -2.31 16.14 -3.38
C GLY A 178 -3.00 14.80 -3.53
N GLN A 179 -4.32 14.77 -3.78
CA GLN A 179 -5.05 13.53 -4.04
C GLN A 179 -4.95 13.15 -5.51
N ILE A 180 -4.81 11.85 -5.78
CA ILE A 180 -4.78 11.32 -7.16
C ILE A 180 -6.15 11.55 -7.79
N THR A 181 -6.20 12.31 -8.89
CA THR A 181 -7.44 12.53 -9.64
C THR A 181 -7.60 11.56 -10.78
N ASP A 182 -6.47 11.20 -11.41
CA ASP A 182 -6.46 10.38 -12.62
C ASP A 182 -5.28 9.46 -12.64
N ILE A 183 -5.43 8.30 -13.30
CA ILE A 183 -4.33 7.43 -13.67
C ILE A 183 -4.48 7.04 -15.14
N GLU A 184 -3.45 7.31 -15.93
CA GLU A 184 -3.33 6.89 -17.30
C GLU A 184 -2.36 5.72 -17.40
N VAL A 185 -2.77 4.64 -18.04
CA VAL A 185 -1.97 3.42 -18.19
C VAL A 185 -1.56 3.24 -19.65
N TYR A 186 -0.28 3.04 -19.85
CA TYR A 186 0.34 2.88 -21.18
C TYR A 186 1.14 1.59 -21.25
N ASN A 187 1.29 1.03 -22.45
CA ASN A 187 2.35 0.08 -22.73
C ASN A 187 3.69 0.82 -23.02
N LEU A 188 4.82 0.09 -23.10
CA LEU A 188 6.12 0.69 -23.40
C LEU A 188 6.21 1.31 -24.81
N LYS A 189 5.28 1.01 -25.73
CA LYS A 189 5.19 1.64 -27.05
C LYS A 189 4.48 2.99 -27.01
N GLY A 190 4.02 3.43 -25.83
CA GLY A 190 3.27 4.67 -25.64
C GLY A 190 1.80 4.60 -25.99
N THR A 191 1.25 3.40 -26.26
CA THR A 191 -0.19 3.24 -26.50
C THR A 191 -0.93 3.31 -25.17
N LYS A 192 -1.93 4.21 -25.06
CA LYS A 192 -2.80 4.30 -23.89
C LYS A 192 -3.69 3.05 -23.86
N LEU A 193 -3.62 2.32 -22.77
CA LEU A 193 -4.38 1.10 -22.52
C LEU A 193 -5.64 1.37 -21.70
N LEU A 194 -5.50 2.24 -20.69
CA LEU A 194 -6.56 2.58 -19.75
C LEU A 194 -6.44 4.03 -19.32
N HIS A 195 -7.59 4.62 -18.98
CA HIS A 195 -7.68 5.87 -18.27
C HIS A 195 -8.82 5.78 -17.28
N TYR A 196 -8.58 6.16 -16.03
CA TYR A 196 -9.60 6.19 -15.02
C TYR A 196 -9.42 7.37 -14.08
N HIS A 197 -10.54 7.86 -13.57
CA HIS A 197 -10.65 8.99 -12.66
C HIS A 197 -11.04 8.49 -11.28
N TYR A 198 -10.69 9.25 -10.26
CA TYR A 198 -11.15 9.00 -8.90
C TYR A 198 -12.11 10.09 -8.42
N LYS A 199 -13.19 9.66 -7.79
CA LYS A 199 -14.05 10.52 -6.97
C LYS A 199 -13.87 10.19 -5.50
N TYR A 200 -13.88 11.23 -4.66
CA TYR A 200 -13.66 11.09 -3.23
C TYR A 200 -14.79 11.70 -2.43
N VAL A 201 -15.12 11.05 -1.31
CA VAL A 201 -15.92 11.59 -0.20
C VAL A 201 -14.97 11.73 0.99
N TYR A 202 -15.07 12.83 1.72
CA TYR A 202 -14.16 13.16 2.82
C TYR A 202 -14.92 13.27 4.14
N ASP A 203 -14.22 12.95 5.25
CA ASP A 203 -14.68 13.27 6.60
C ASP A 203 -14.43 14.75 6.93
N ASP A 204 -14.85 15.17 8.14
CA ASP A 204 -14.67 16.52 8.67
C ASP A 204 -13.21 16.93 8.93
N LYS A 205 -12.29 15.97 9.01
CA LYS A 205 -10.83 16.18 9.15
C LYS A 205 -10.10 16.24 7.81
N GLY A 206 -10.84 16.02 6.71
CA GLY A 206 -10.32 16.06 5.35
C GLY A 206 -9.58 14.79 4.94
N ASN A 207 -9.83 13.66 5.62
CA ASN A 207 -9.43 12.34 5.15
C ASN A 207 -10.51 11.79 4.24
N TRP A 208 -10.12 11.17 3.12
CA TRP A 208 -11.12 10.52 2.29
C TRP A 208 -11.61 9.22 2.96
N ILE A 209 -12.94 9.04 2.93
CA ILE A 209 -13.65 7.89 3.52
C ILE A 209 -14.28 6.99 2.46
N GLU A 210 -14.44 7.50 1.25
CA GLU A 210 -14.84 6.71 0.08
C GLU A 210 -14.08 7.21 -1.14
N ARG A 211 -13.61 6.28 -1.96
CA ARG A 211 -12.98 6.52 -3.26
C ARG A 211 -13.63 5.62 -4.29
N GLU A 212 -14.16 6.21 -5.34
CA GLU A 212 -14.75 5.50 -6.48
C GLU A 212 -13.82 5.62 -7.70
N GLU A 213 -13.50 4.49 -8.33
CA GLU A 213 -12.80 4.42 -9.60
C GLU A 213 -13.81 4.47 -10.75
N ILE A 214 -13.58 5.35 -11.71
CA ILE A 214 -14.44 5.56 -12.88
C ILE A 214 -13.59 5.43 -14.13
N PHE A 215 -13.88 4.41 -14.96
CA PHE A 215 -13.18 4.22 -16.22
C PHE A 215 -13.69 5.14 -17.31
N GLU A 216 -12.78 5.72 -18.10
CA GLU A 216 -13.14 6.19 -19.44
C GLU A 216 -13.42 5.01 -20.36
N LYS A 217 -14.42 5.18 -21.22
CA LYS A 217 -14.75 4.16 -22.25
C LYS A 217 -13.65 4.12 -23.34
N PRO A 218 -13.31 2.94 -23.88
CA PRO A 218 -13.89 1.64 -23.61
C PRO A 218 -13.32 0.97 -22.35
N VAL A 219 -14.20 0.41 -21.51
CA VAL A 219 -13.80 -0.38 -20.35
C VAL A 219 -13.40 -1.78 -20.78
N PRO A 220 -12.24 -2.31 -20.35
CA PRO A 220 -11.88 -3.71 -20.61
C PRO A 220 -12.94 -4.67 -20.06
N LYS A 221 -13.26 -5.73 -20.80
CA LYS A 221 -14.35 -6.67 -20.45
C LYS A 221 -14.17 -7.36 -19.09
N ASP A 222 -12.91 -7.51 -18.67
CA ASP A 222 -12.54 -8.26 -17.47
C ASP A 222 -12.14 -7.37 -16.29
N ARG A 223 -12.38 -6.05 -16.39
CA ARG A 223 -12.03 -5.09 -15.34
C ARG A 223 -13.28 -4.33 -14.87
N PHE A 224 -13.46 -4.32 -13.55
CA PHE A 224 -14.59 -3.65 -12.91
C PHE A 224 -14.06 -2.48 -12.07
N PRO A 225 -14.77 -1.33 -12.07
CA PRO A 225 -14.41 -0.22 -11.19
C PRO A 225 -14.42 -0.66 -9.73
N GLU A 226 -13.50 -0.12 -8.95
CA GLU A 226 -13.41 -0.38 -7.53
C GLU A 226 -13.99 0.79 -6.74
N ILE A 227 -14.76 0.48 -5.70
CA ILE A 227 -15.13 1.44 -4.64
C ILE A 227 -14.38 1.01 -3.39
N VAL A 228 -13.54 1.89 -2.84
CA VAL A 228 -12.86 1.67 -1.56
C VAL A 228 -13.49 2.54 -0.50
N ARG A 229 -13.87 1.94 0.62
CA ARG A 229 -14.35 2.64 1.82
C ARG A 229 -13.36 2.54 2.94
N ARG A 230 -13.24 3.62 3.71
CA ARG A 230 -12.42 3.71 4.92
C ARG A 230 -13.28 3.97 6.13
N GLU A 231 -13.04 3.22 7.18
CA GLU A 231 -13.47 3.56 8.54
C GLU A 231 -12.23 4.04 9.29
N ILE A 232 -12.27 5.30 9.74
CA ILE A 232 -11.12 5.96 10.39
C ILE A 232 -11.47 6.26 11.84
N THR A 233 -10.62 5.83 12.77
CA THR A 233 -10.71 6.21 14.17
C THR A 233 -9.55 7.11 14.55
N TYR A 234 -9.76 7.99 15.52
CA TYR A 234 -8.79 8.99 15.94
C TYR A 234 -8.46 8.82 17.41
N TYR A 235 -7.28 9.29 17.78
CA TYR A 235 -6.97 9.54 19.19
C TYR A 235 -7.68 10.81 19.65
N ASP A 236 -8.03 10.86 20.92
CA ASP A 236 -8.60 12.02 21.62
C ASP A 236 -7.58 13.17 21.73
#